data_41685daddcd6d3b258ae24d47cf90689
#
_entry.id   41685daddcd6d3b258ae24d47cf90689
#
_cell.length_a   1.000
_cell.length_b   1.000
_cell.length_c   1.000
_cell.angle_alpha   90.00
_cell.angle_beta   90.00
_cell.angle_gamma   90.00
#
_symmetry.space_group_name_H-M   'P 1'
#
loop_
_entity.id
_entity.type
_entity.pdbx_description
1 polymer ?
#
loop_
_entity_poly.entity_id
_entity_poly.type
_entity_poly.pdbx_seq_one_letter_code
_entity_poly.pdbx_strand_id
1 'polypeptide(L)' 'MLDTLYAVWDLDCDDPGIIGLFETKDEADAYAAYATHEYCRAMTVVEYLAKENENK' A
#
# COMPACT_ATOMS: atom_id res chain seq x y z
N MET A 1 -3.61 -9.19 16.98
CA MET A 1 -3.67 -9.45 15.57
C MET A 1 -4.18 -8.26 14.80
N LEU A 2 -3.62 -8.03 13.66
CA LEU A 2 -3.98 -6.84 12.91
C LEU A 2 -5.08 -7.14 11.93
N ASP A 3 -6.07 -6.28 11.91
CA ASP A 3 -7.15 -6.40 10.95
C ASP A 3 -6.92 -5.53 9.75
N THR A 4 -6.06 -4.56 9.86
CA THR A 4 -5.85 -3.59 8.80
C THR A 4 -4.39 -3.54 8.43
N LEU A 5 -4.12 -3.58 7.17
CA LEU A 5 -2.78 -3.35 6.66
C LEU A 5 -2.80 -2.08 5.84
N TYR A 6 -1.63 -1.60 5.48
CA TYR A 6 -1.52 -0.40 4.67
C TYR A 6 -0.81 -0.78 3.40
N ALA A 7 -1.46 -0.55 2.28
CA ALA A 7 -0.94 -0.94 0.99
C ALA A 7 -0.41 0.27 0.26
N VAL A 8 0.73 0.11 -0.38
CA VAL A 8 1.28 1.16 -1.21
C VAL A 8 0.93 0.81 -2.66
N TRP A 9 0.25 1.72 -3.32
CA TRP A 9 -0.21 1.52 -4.69
C TRP A 9 0.60 2.36 -5.64
N ASP A 10 0.88 1.79 -6.78
CA ASP A 10 1.57 2.49 -7.86
C ASP A 10 0.49 3.08 -8.77
N LEU A 11 0.37 4.38 -8.74
CA LEU A 11 -0.69 5.05 -9.48
C LEU A 11 -0.38 5.20 -10.96
N ASP A 12 0.86 4.99 -11.33
CA ASP A 12 1.23 5.12 -12.73
C ASP A 12 1.14 3.82 -13.49
N CYS A 13 0.80 2.74 -12.82
CA CYS A 13 0.64 1.48 -13.49
C CYS A 13 -0.71 1.41 -14.17
N ASP A 14 -0.77 0.77 -15.31
CA ASP A 14 -2.04 0.53 -15.96
C ASP A 14 -2.90 -0.38 -15.13
N ASP A 15 -2.34 -1.39 -14.56
CA ASP A 15 -3.07 -2.27 -13.67
C ASP A 15 -2.87 -1.77 -12.28
N PRO A 16 -3.90 -1.72 -11.48
CA PRO A 16 -3.71 -1.31 -10.10
C PRO A 16 -2.74 -2.26 -9.48
N GLY A 17 -1.68 -1.74 -8.97
CA GLY A 17 -0.66 -2.58 -8.43
C GLY A 17 -0.34 -2.24 -7.01
N ILE A 18 -0.55 -3.19 -6.11
CA ILE A 18 -0.09 -3.05 -4.75
C ILE A 18 1.33 -3.53 -4.74
N ILE A 19 2.26 -2.63 -4.44
CA ILE A 19 3.65 -3.00 -4.48
C ILE A 19 4.21 -3.26 -3.09
N GLY A 20 3.44 -3.03 -2.06
CA GLY A 20 3.89 -3.36 -0.71
C GLY A 20 2.75 -3.34 0.26
N LEU A 21 2.81 -4.21 1.26
CA LEU A 21 1.84 -4.23 2.34
C LEU A 21 2.61 -4.10 3.65
N PHE A 22 2.12 -3.23 4.52
CA PHE A 22 2.81 -2.93 5.76
C PHE A 22 1.83 -2.94 6.91
N GLU A 23 2.33 -3.21 8.09
CA GLU A 23 1.47 -3.29 9.26
C GLU A 23 1.16 -1.94 9.84
N THR A 24 1.96 -0.93 9.57
CA THR A 24 1.71 0.40 10.11
C THR A 24 1.74 1.39 8.97
N LYS A 25 1.00 2.48 9.19
CA LYS A 25 0.95 3.53 8.20
C LYS A 25 2.30 4.20 8.04
N ASP A 26 3.04 4.33 9.14
CA ASP A 26 4.35 4.96 9.07
C ASP A 26 5.28 4.20 8.14
N GLU A 27 5.24 2.89 8.22
CA GLU A 27 6.07 2.09 7.34
C GLU A 27 5.64 2.24 5.89
N ALA A 28 4.34 2.24 5.68
CA ALA A 28 3.83 2.36 4.32
C ALA A 28 4.17 3.72 3.73
N ASP A 29 4.03 4.77 4.55
CA ASP A 29 4.35 6.12 4.08
C ASP A 29 5.82 6.24 3.73
N ALA A 30 6.68 5.65 4.55
CA ALA A 30 8.11 5.71 4.28
C ALA A 30 8.45 5.00 2.98
N TYR A 31 7.84 3.85 2.78
CA TYR A 31 8.10 3.12 1.55
C TYR A 31 7.54 3.85 0.34
N ALA A 32 6.35 4.44 0.49
CA ALA A 32 5.76 5.18 -0.62
C ALA A 32 6.64 6.36 -1.02
N ALA A 33 7.20 7.06 -0.04
CA ALA A 33 8.08 8.17 -0.36
C ALA A 33 9.34 7.69 -1.06
N TYR A 34 9.90 6.60 -0.58
CA TYR A 34 11.09 6.03 -1.20
C TYR A 34 10.79 5.60 -2.63
N ALA A 35 9.68 4.91 -2.82
CA ALA A 35 9.36 4.39 -4.14
C ALA A 35 9.04 5.51 -5.13
N THR A 36 8.37 6.55 -4.65
CA THR A 36 8.08 7.70 -5.50
C THR A 36 9.37 8.31 -6.00
N HIS A 37 10.34 8.46 -5.10
CA HIS A 37 11.60 9.05 -5.49
C HIS A 37 12.41 8.12 -6.38
N GLU A 38 12.46 6.86 -6.00
CA GLU A 38 13.34 5.91 -6.68
C GLU A 38 12.84 5.58 -8.07
N TYR A 39 11.52 5.41 -8.20
CA TYR A 39 10.98 4.96 -9.47
C TYR A 39 10.35 6.09 -10.28
N CYS A 40 10.31 7.28 -9.73
CA CYS A 40 9.72 8.44 -10.39
C CYS A 40 8.28 8.16 -10.80
N ARG A 41 7.54 7.53 -9.88
CA ARG A 41 6.15 7.21 -10.13
C ARG A 41 5.31 7.65 -8.95
N ALA A 42 4.09 8.03 -9.23
CA ALA A 42 3.18 8.45 -8.17
C ALA A 42 2.74 7.24 -7.37
N MET A 43 2.79 7.37 -6.05
CA MET A 43 2.38 6.31 -5.16
C MET A 43 1.38 6.83 -4.17
N THR A 44 0.55 5.95 -3.63
CA THR A 44 -0.38 6.34 -2.59
C THR A 44 -0.49 5.21 -1.58
N VAL A 45 -0.94 5.55 -0.38
CA VAL A 45 -1.12 4.58 0.68
C VAL A 45 -2.60 4.47 0.96
N VAL A 46 -3.13 3.24 0.96
CA VAL A 46 -4.53 3.01 1.27
C VAL A 46 -4.64 1.92 2.30
N GLU A 47 -5.69 1.98 3.09
CA GLU A 47 -5.94 0.93 4.05
C GLU A 47 -6.43 -0.31 3.34
N TYR A 48 -5.89 -1.43 3.70
CA TYR A 48 -6.26 -2.68 3.11
C TYR A 48 -6.78 -3.57 4.23
N LEU A 49 -8.04 -3.96 4.16
CA LEU A 49 -8.64 -4.70 5.24
C LEU A 49 -8.38 -6.17 5.04
N ALA A 50 -7.48 -6.68 5.84
CA ALA A 50 -7.02 -8.03 5.67
C ALA A 50 -8.10 -9.05 5.96
N LYS A 51 -9.08 -8.67 6.77
CA LYS A 51 -10.09 -9.59 7.15
C LYS A 51 -11.34 -9.52 6.37
N GLU A 52 -11.40 -8.65 5.40
CA GLU A 52 -12.67 -8.43 4.83
C GLU A 52 -13.22 -9.64 4.13
N ASN A 53 -12.39 -10.52 3.71
CA ASN A 53 -12.86 -11.69 3.02
C ASN A 53 -13.50 -12.71 3.87
N GLU A 54 -13.34 -12.58 5.15
CA GLU A 54 -13.83 -13.60 6.00
C GLU A 54 -15.29 -13.52 6.22
N ASN A 55 -15.89 -12.50 5.80
CA ASN A 55 -17.24 -12.33 6.08
C ASN A 55 -18.12 -12.95 5.14
N LYS A 56 -17.74 -13.76 4.47
CA LYS A 56 -18.62 -14.23 3.52
C LYS A 56 -19.40 -15.37 3.86
#